data_c9e0757c260c04fe75166cc3b1503466
#
_entry.id   c9e0757c260c04fe75166cc3b1503466
#
_cell.length_a   1.000
_cell.length_b   1.000
_cell.length_c   1.000
_cell.angle_alpha   90.00
_cell.angle_beta   90.00
_cell.angle_gamma   90.00
#
_symmetry.space_group_name_H-M   'P 1'
#
loop_
_entity.id
_entity.type
_entity.pdbx_description
1 polymer ?
#
loop_
_entity_poly.entity_id
_entity_poly.type
_entity_poly.pdbx_seq_one_letter_code
_entity_poly.pdbx_strand_id
1 'polypeptide(L)'
;EIEDMDGLRNLADLLRDKLTVGVIVLGAKIADDKVNFVVMATKDAVAKGIHAGNIIKETAKVAGGGGGGRPDMAQAGGKNPKKITEALTMATEVITKQIGWN
;
A
#
# COMPACT_ATOMS: atom_id res chain seq x y z
N GLU A 1 7.57 -13.21 -10.78
CA GLU A 1 6.28 -13.50 -10.16
C GLU A 1 6.35 -13.28 -8.66
N ILE A 2 5.29 -12.69 -8.11
CA ILE A 2 5.28 -12.33 -6.69
C ILE A 2 4.61 -13.45 -5.90
N GLU A 3 5.40 -14.08 -5.01
CA GLU A 3 4.93 -15.20 -4.21
C GLU A 3 4.81 -14.88 -2.72
N ASP A 4 5.44 -13.79 -2.28
CA ASP A 4 5.46 -13.44 -0.87
C ASP A 4 5.63 -11.93 -0.67
N MET A 5 5.64 -11.51 0.59
CA MET A 5 5.77 -10.11 0.96
C MET A 5 7.10 -9.51 0.50
N ASP A 6 8.19 -10.28 0.58
CA ASP A 6 9.50 -9.78 0.17
C ASP A 6 9.54 -9.47 -1.31
N GLY A 7 8.96 -10.32 -2.14
CA GLY A 7 8.87 -10.06 -3.58
C GLY A 7 8.05 -8.82 -3.88
N LEU A 8 6.93 -8.65 -3.19
CA LEU A 8 6.07 -7.49 -3.35
C LEU A 8 6.79 -6.20 -2.94
N ARG A 9 7.50 -6.23 -1.81
CA ARG A 9 8.26 -5.09 -1.33
C ARG A 9 9.41 -4.73 -2.27
N ASN A 10 10.09 -5.74 -2.81
CA ASN A 10 11.18 -5.49 -3.77
C ASN A 10 10.66 -4.82 -5.05
N LEU A 11 9.49 -5.24 -5.54
CA LEU A 11 8.87 -4.58 -6.68
C LEU A 11 8.52 -3.13 -6.35
N ALA A 12 7.97 -2.88 -5.16
CA ALA A 12 7.64 -1.53 -4.73
C ALA A 12 8.87 -0.64 -4.66
N ASP A 13 10.00 -1.17 -4.15
CA ASP A 13 11.28 -0.43 -4.11
C ASP A 13 11.73 -0.03 -5.51
N LEU A 14 11.68 -0.96 -6.46
CA LEU A 14 12.07 -0.67 -7.85
C LEU A 14 11.21 0.42 -8.46
N LEU A 15 9.91 0.37 -8.22
CA LEU A 15 8.98 1.36 -8.77
C LEU A 15 9.18 2.73 -8.11
N ARG A 16 9.39 2.74 -6.79
CA ARG A 16 9.62 3.99 -6.06
C ARG A 16 10.88 4.70 -6.55
N ASP A 17 11.94 3.95 -6.83
CA ASP A 17 13.20 4.53 -7.28
C ASP A 17 13.08 5.23 -8.63
N LYS A 18 12.02 4.97 -9.37
CA LYS A 18 11.74 5.64 -10.65
C LYS A 18 10.92 6.91 -10.49
N LEU A 19 10.47 7.21 -9.26
CA LEU A 19 9.62 8.36 -8.99
C LEU A 19 10.42 9.47 -8.31
N THR A 20 10.14 10.72 -8.66
CA THR A 20 10.64 11.89 -7.94
C THR A 20 9.73 12.20 -6.76
N VAL A 21 8.42 12.33 -7.03
CA VAL A 21 7.40 12.50 -6.02
C VAL A 21 6.28 11.52 -6.32
N GLY A 22 5.99 10.62 -5.40
CA GLY A 22 4.92 9.69 -5.64
C GLY A 22 4.72 8.67 -4.55
N VAL A 23 3.65 7.90 -4.71
CA VAL A 23 3.25 6.83 -3.81
C VAL A 23 3.02 5.57 -4.63
N ILE A 24 3.57 4.47 -4.15
CA ILE A 24 3.35 3.15 -4.75
C ILE A 24 2.44 2.36 -3.82
N VAL A 25 1.35 1.83 -4.36
CA VAL A 25 0.44 0.94 -3.64
C VAL A 25 0.32 -0.34 -4.44
N LEU A 26 0.71 -1.44 -3.85
CA LEU A 26 0.65 -2.75 -4.49
C LEU A 26 -0.15 -3.73 -3.66
N GLY A 27 -0.93 -4.58 -4.33
CA GLY A 27 -1.63 -5.69 -3.72
C GLY A 27 -1.40 -6.94 -4.55
N ALA A 28 -1.21 -8.07 -3.88
CA ALA A 28 -0.98 -9.34 -4.55
C ALA A 28 -1.70 -10.48 -3.85
N LYS A 29 -2.39 -11.30 -4.63
CA LYS A 29 -2.95 -12.56 -4.12
C LYS A 29 -1.81 -13.54 -3.92
N ILE A 30 -1.68 -14.05 -2.71
CA ILE A 30 -0.63 -15.01 -2.35
C ILE A 30 -1.20 -16.43 -2.33
N ALA A 31 -2.43 -16.57 -1.86
CA ALA A 31 -3.15 -17.83 -1.81
C ALA A 31 -4.65 -17.53 -1.89
N ASP A 32 -5.49 -18.55 -1.87
CA ASP A 32 -6.94 -18.36 -1.97
C ASP A 32 -7.52 -17.53 -0.82
N ASP A 33 -6.86 -17.55 0.33
CA ASP A 33 -7.28 -16.83 1.53
C ASP A 33 -6.23 -15.87 2.04
N LYS A 34 -5.31 -15.44 1.16
CA LYS A 34 -4.23 -14.56 1.58
C LYS A 34 -3.87 -13.54 0.51
N VAL A 35 -3.82 -12.29 0.92
CA VAL A 35 -3.35 -11.18 0.09
C VAL A 35 -2.32 -10.38 0.88
N ASN A 36 -1.32 -9.86 0.18
CA ASN A 36 -0.34 -8.95 0.77
C ASN A 36 -0.45 -7.58 0.10
N PHE A 37 -0.24 -6.53 0.91
CA PHE A 37 -0.20 -5.15 0.44
C PHE A 37 1.09 -4.48 0.86
N VAL A 38 1.61 -3.62 0.01
CA VAL A 38 2.76 -2.75 0.31
C VAL A 38 2.45 -1.34 -0.16
N VAL A 39 2.78 -0.36 0.68
CA VAL A 39 2.72 1.05 0.32
C VAL A 39 4.09 1.65 0.56
N MET A 40 4.62 2.34 -0.45
CA MET A 40 5.86 3.10 -0.33
C MET A 40 5.65 4.51 -0.84
N ALA A 41 6.32 5.46 -0.20
CA ALA A 41 6.24 6.87 -0.58
C ALA A 41 7.63 7.46 -0.68
N THR A 42 7.81 8.36 -1.64
CA THR A 42 9.06 9.12 -1.75
C THR A 42 9.13 10.12 -0.59
N LYS A 43 10.34 10.59 -0.29
CA LYS A 43 10.54 11.59 0.76
C LYS A 43 9.72 12.85 0.51
N ASP A 44 9.66 13.28 -0.75
CA ASP A 44 8.90 14.48 -1.11
C ASP A 44 7.40 14.28 -0.92
N ALA A 45 6.90 13.07 -1.20
CA ALA A 45 5.49 12.76 -0.96
C ALA A 45 5.17 12.78 0.55
N VAL A 46 6.05 12.22 1.37
CA VAL A 46 5.89 12.26 2.83
C VAL A 46 5.88 13.70 3.32
N ALA A 47 6.76 14.55 2.79
CA ALA A 47 6.80 15.96 3.16
C ALA A 47 5.49 16.69 2.80
N LYS A 48 4.74 16.19 1.83
CA LYS A 48 3.45 16.77 1.41
C LYS A 48 2.26 16.20 2.17
N GLY A 49 2.49 15.33 3.14
CA GLY A 49 1.42 14.79 3.99
C GLY A 49 1.10 13.32 3.80
N ILE A 50 1.78 12.65 2.89
CA ILE A 50 1.57 11.21 2.69
C ILE A 50 2.13 10.42 3.88
N HIS A 51 1.36 9.44 4.33
CA HIS A 51 1.76 8.55 5.41
C HIS A 51 1.39 7.12 5.04
N ALA A 52 2.39 6.33 4.65
CA ALA A 52 2.18 4.96 4.17
C ALA A 52 1.50 4.08 5.21
N GLY A 53 1.89 4.20 6.47
CA GLY A 53 1.29 3.42 7.56
C GLY A 53 -0.21 3.61 7.69
N ASN A 54 -0.68 4.84 7.56
CA ASN A 54 -2.12 5.13 7.63
C ASN A 54 -2.86 4.62 6.38
N ILE A 55 -2.22 4.72 5.22
CA ILE A 55 -2.79 4.19 3.97
C ILE A 55 -2.97 2.68 4.09
N ILE A 56 -1.92 1.97 4.50
CA ILE A 56 -1.94 0.51 4.57
C ILE A 56 -2.99 0.01 5.56
N LYS A 57 -3.15 0.71 6.66
CA LYS A 57 -4.10 0.33 7.71
C LYS A 57 -5.53 0.28 7.16
N GLU A 58 -5.95 1.32 6.44
CA GLU A 58 -7.29 1.37 5.87
C GLU A 58 -7.43 0.42 4.68
N THR A 59 -6.38 0.29 3.87
CA THR A 59 -6.35 -0.64 2.74
C THR A 59 -6.56 -2.08 3.21
N ALA A 60 -5.80 -2.51 4.22
CA ALA A 60 -5.86 -3.87 4.71
C ALA A 60 -7.20 -4.22 5.36
N LYS A 61 -7.84 -3.26 6.02
CA LYS A 61 -9.16 -3.49 6.63
C LYS A 61 -10.19 -3.96 5.60
N VAL A 62 -10.16 -3.42 4.40
CA VAL A 62 -11.11 -3.79 3.34
C VAL A 62 -10.96 -5.26 2.98
N ALA A 63 -9.75 -5.79 3.03
CA ALA A 63 -9.46 -7.18 2.70
C ALA A 63 -9.41 -8.08 3.94
N GLY A 64 -9.94 -7.63 5.07
CA GLY A 64 -10.02 -8.45 6.28
C GLY A 64 -8.71 -8.66 6.99
N GLY A 65 -7.81 -7.69 6.91
CA GLY A 65 -6.51 -7.81 7.53
C GLY A 65 -6.09 -6.56 8.28
N GLY A 66 -4.79 -6.49 8.56
CA GLY A 66 -4.20 -5.37 9.25
C GLY A 66 -2.71 -5.31 9.04
N GLY A 67 -2.15 -4.21 9.45
CA GLY A 67 -0.72 -3.96 9.35
C GLY A 67 -0.45 -2.51 9.66
N GLY A 68 0.77 -2.09 9.38
CA GLY A 68 1.18 -0.74 9.65
C GLY A 68 2.60 -0.53 9.18
N GLY A 69 3.17 0.58 9.58
CA GLY A 69 4.54 0.91 9.21
C GLY A 69 4.83 2.38 9.40
N ARG A 70 5.87 2.79 8.73
CA ARG A 70 6.39 4.15 8.79
C ARG A 70 5.68 5.05 7.77
N PRO A 71 5.93 6.36 7.84
CA PRO A 71 5.38 7.28 6.83
C PRO A 71 5.82 6.96 5.40
N ASP A 72 7.02 6.41 5.21
CA ASP A 72 7.59 6.17 3.87
C ASP A 72 7.42 4.72 3.39
N MET A 73 7.09 3.79 4.27
CA MET A 73 6.93 2.38 3.88
C MET A 73 6.08 1.63 4.91
N ALA A 74 5.13 0.85 4.41
CA ALA A 74 4.27 0.02 5.24
C ALA A 74 3.88 -1.24 4.49
N GLN A 75 3.56 -2.28 5.23
CA GLN A 75 3.11 -3.53 4.65
C GLN A 75 2.04 -4.18 5.54
N ALA A 76 1.16 -4.94 4.91
CA ALA A 76 0.07 -5.59 5.61
C ALA A 76 -0.37 -6.85 4.88
N GLY A 77 -1.04 -7.74 5.61
CA GLY A 77 -1.70 -8.88 5.02
C GLY A 77 -3.21 -8.77 5.17
N GLY A 78 -3.92 -9.57 4.40
CA GLY A 78 -5.36 -9.69 4.48
C GLY A 78 -5.79 -11.10 4.13
N LYS A 79 -7.07 -11.39 4.35
CA LYS A 79 -7.62 -12.73 4.19
C LYS A 79 -8.47 -12.89 2.94
N ASN A 80 -8.82 -11.79 2.29
CA ASN A 80 -9.80 -11.83 1.21
C ASN A 80 -9.25 -11.23 -0.09
N PRO A 81 -8.58 -12.04 -0.93
CA PRO A 81 -8.04 -11.56 -2.21
C PRO A 81 -9.09 -10.99 -3.16
N LYS A 82 -10.36 -11.41 -3.01
CA LYS A 82 -11.46 -10.88 -3.84
C LYS A 82 -11.71 -9.39 -3.61
N LYS A 83 -11.20 -8.85 -2.50
CA LYS A 83 -11.36 -7.44 -2.14
C LYS A 83 -10.17 -6.58 -2.53
N ILE A 84 -9.21 -7.10 -3.30
CA ILE A 84 -8.03 -6.33 -3.69
C ILE A 84 -8.42 -5.02 -4.39
N THR A 85 -9.30 -5.08 -5.38
CA THR A 85 -9.71 -3.88 -6.11
C THR A 85 -10.33 -2.84 -5.18
N GLU A 86 -11.21 -3.26 -4.30
CA GLU A 86 -11.86 -2.36 -3.34
C GLU A 86 -10.84 -1.79 -2.35
N ALA A 87 -9.87 -2.60 -1.92
CA ALA A 87 -8.80 -2.17 -1.03
C ALA A 87 -7.93 -1.10 -1.68
N LEU A 88 -7.58 -1.29 -2.97
CA LEU A 88 -6.79 -0.31 -3.71
C LEU A 88 -7.57 0.99 -3.93
N THR A 89 -8.88 0.90 -4.12
CA THR A 89 -9.74 2.08 -4.20
C THR A 89 -9.73 2.84 -2.87
N MET A 90 -9.80 2.13 -1.75
CA MET A 90 -9.70 2.76 -0.43
C MET A 90 -8.36 3.47 -0.25
N ALA A 91 -7.26 2.84 -0.71
CA ALA A 91 -5.94 3.46 -0.63
C ALA A 91 -5.93 4.81 -1.37
N THR A 92 -6.54 4.88 -2.55
CA THR A 92 -6.64 6.12 -3.31
C THR A 92 -7.42 7.19 -2.54
N GLU A 93 -8.50 6.82 -1.88
CA GLU A 93 -9.30 7.75 -1.08
C GLU A 93 -8.50 8.30 0.10
N VAL A 94 -7.73 7.44 0.79
CA VAL A 94 -6.91 7.86 1.91
C VAL A 94 -5.81 8.83 1.44
N ILE A 95 -5.15 8.50 0.33
CA ILE A 95 -4.11 9.35 -0.26
C ILE A 95 -4.69 10.73 -0.57
N THR A 96 -5.85 10.76 -1.21
CA THR A 96 -6.51 12.01 -1.57
C THR A 96 -6.76 12.90 -0.34
N LYS A 97 -7.21 12.29 0.75
CA LYS A 97 -7.43 13.01 2.01
C LYS A 97 -6.13 13.50 2.63
N GLN A 98 -5.07 12.68 2.57
CA GLN A 98 -3.78 13.05 3.17
C GLN A 98 -3.16 14.28 2.53
N ILE A 99 -3.30 14.41 1.22
CA ILE A 99 -2.75 15.57 0.51
C ILE A 99 -3.73 16.74 0.43
N GLY A 100 -4.93 16.59 1.01
CA GLY A 100 -5.92 17.66 1.04
C GLY A 100 -6.58 17.93 -0.31
N TRP A 101 -6.58 16.97 -1.20
CA TRP A 101 -7.14 17.10 -2.53
C TRP A 101 -8.59 16.63 -2.52
N ASN A 102 -9.49 17.46 -2.92
CA ASN A 102 -10.93 17.14 -3.00
C ASN A 102 -11.32 16.73 -4.40
#